data_6f189de84006360447a2cee8785d1bad
#
_entry.id   6f189de84006360447a2cee8785d1bad
#
_cell.length_a   1.000
_cell.length_b   1.000
_cell.length_c   1.000
_cell.angle_alpha   90.00
_cell.angle_beta   90.00
_cell.angle_gamma   90.00
#
_symmetry.space_group_name_H-M   'P 1'
#
loop_
_entity.id
_entity.type
_entity.pdbx_description
1 polymer ?
#
loop_
_entity_poly.entity_id
_entity_poly.type
_entity_poly.pdbx_seq_one_letter_code
_entity_poly.pdbx_strand_id
1 'polypeptide(L)'
;MKDAPEITPVRSAHRFDESALGAYLHSQRAEFSGPLKVQQFEGGQSNPTYHLTIGGKNYVLRKKPPGEILPSAHQVQREHRVMAALAETEVMVPKMYLFCDDPSIIGTDFFVMEMVEGRVTPDVTLPNFTSKERVALYDHFIEMLARLHRVDYQSVGLGEGFGRPGNYFERQISRWSKQYVFSKTEELETMERLMKWLPDNIPSGGETVVVHGDYRIGNTIIHPTEPRIVAILDWELSTLGHPLGDLAYCCMHYYNELENEKALTPLGIPTEKEFLARYCELMESEKIENWTFYIVYNLFRSAAIAQGVYKRGLDGNASSELAMTFGEKCKKYAEKACKMI
;
A
#
# COMPACT_ATOMS: atom_id res chain seq x y z
N MET A 1 17.25 -18.13 1.32
CA MET A 1 15.98 -17.59 0.80
C MET A 1 15.23 -16.96 1.96
N LYS A 2 15.07 -15.63 1.96
CA LYS A 2 14.31 -14.94 3.02
C LYS A 2 12.92 -14.61 2.44
N ASP A 3 12.04 -15.61 2.40
CA ASP A 3 10.65 -15.42 1.96
C ASP A 3 9.73 -14.99 3.13
N ALA A 4 10.27 -14.82 4.32
CA ALA A 4 9.58 -14.28 5.48
C ALA A 4 10.31 -13.02 5.97
N PRO A 5 9.59 -12.01 6.48
CA PRO A 5 10.20 -10.81 7.05
C PRO A 5 11.08 -11.21 8.25
N GLU A 6 12.25 -10.62 8.34
CA GLU A 6 13.16 -10.87 9.46
C GLU A 6 12.58 -10.29 10.75
N ILE A 7 12.62 -11.10 11.83
CA ILE A 7 12.14 -10.72 13.15
C ILE A 7 13.37 -10.48 14.04
N THR A 8 13.47 -9.27 14.60
CA THR A 8 14.60 -8.80 15.40
C THR A 8 14.16 -8.39 16.82
N PRO A 9 15.06 -8.21 17.78
CA PRO A 9 14.73 -7.54 19.03
C PRO A 9 14.16 -6.14 18.79
N VAL A 10 13.27 -5.67 19.67
CA VAL A 10 12.69 -4.32 19.57
C VAL A 10 13.78 -3.26 19.62
N ARG A 11 13.84 -2.39 18.62
CA ARG A 11 14.80 -1.27 18.55
C ARG A 11 14.61 -0.32 19.73
N SER A 12 15.68 0.24 20.28
CA SER A 12 15.65 1.10 21.46
C SER A 12 14.64 2.26 21.34
N ALA A 13 14.59 2.92 20.18
CA ALA A 13 13.65 4.02 19.89
C ALA A 13 12.18 3.59 19.77
N HIS A 14 11.91 2.30 19.66
CA HIS A 14 10.56 1.74 19.45
C HIS A 14 10.04 0.94 20.65
N ARG A 15 10.80 0.94 21.78
CA ARG A 15 10.40 0.25 23.01
C ARG A 15 9.18 0.92 23.66
N PHE A 16 8.41 0.12 24.34
CA PHE A 16 7.25 0.50 25.15
C PHE A 16 7.13 -0.45 26.36
N ASP A 17 6.18 -0.20 27.23
CA ASP A 17 5.93 -1.08 28.40
C ASP A 17 5.22 -2.37 27.95
N GLU A 18 6.01 -3.46 27.83
CA GLU A 18 5.50 -4.77 27.44
C GLU A 18 4.60 -5.39 28.52
N SER A 19 4.82 -5.05 29.80
CA SER A 19 3.98 -5.54 30.91
C SER A 19 2.61 -4.89 30.89
N ALA A 20 2.55 -3.57 30.64
CA ALA A 20 1.29 -2.85 30.46
C ALA A 20 0.51 -3.38 29.25
N LEU A 21 1.21 -3.59 28.12
CA LEU A 21 0.58 -4.21 26.93
C LEU A 21 0.01 -5.59 27.26
N GLY A 22 0.79 -6.46 27.92
CA GLY A 22 0.35 -7.81 28.28
C GLY A 22 -0.88 -7.82 29.17
N ALA A 23 -0.90 -6.99 30.22
CA ALA A 23 -2.06 -6.83 31.11
C ALA A 23 -3.30 -6.33 30.36
N TYR A 24 -3.13 -5.33 29.49
CA TYR A 24 -4.22 -4.79 28.66
C TYR A 24 -4.78 -5.87 27.73
N LEU A 25 -3.94 -6.53 26.92
CA LEU A 25 -4.38 -7.56 25.98
C LEU A 25 -5.12 -8.70 26.69
N HIS A 26 -4.61 -9.16 27.82
CA HIS A 26 -5.25 -10.18 28.62
C HIS A 26 -6.65 -9.77 29.12
N SER A 27 -6.84 -8.50 29.48
CA SER A 27 -8.14 -7.95 29.90
C SER A 27 -9.15 -7.86 28.76
N GLN A 28 -8.69 -7.74 27.50
CA GLN A 28 -9.57 -7.52 26.35
C GLN A 28 -10.14 -8.84 25.78
N ARG A 29 -9.35 -9.91 25.77
CA ARG A 29 -9.76 -11.19 25.16
C ARG A 29 -9.11 -12.39 25.88
N ALA A 30 -9.90 -13.41 26.15
CA ALA A 30 -9.41 -14.66 26.76
C ALA A 30 -8.33 -15.34 25.90
N GLU A 31 -8.35 -15.18 24.58
CA GLU A 31 -7.36 -15.74 23.65
C GLU A 31 -5.96 -15.12 23.79
N PHE A 32 -5.84 -13.95 24.41
CA PHE A 32 -4.55 -13.31 24.72
C PHE A 32 -3.99 -13.73 26.10
N SER A 33 -4.38 -14.89 26.60
CA SER A 33 -3.89 -15.43 27.87
C SER A 33 -2.51 -16.08 27.73
N GLY A 34 -1.67 -15.90 28.76
CA GLY A 34 -0.33 -16.50 28.84
C GLY A 34 0.81 -15.48 28.68
N PRO A 35 2.07 -15.94 28.72
CA PRO A 35 3.22 -15.07 28.64
C PRO A 35 3.30 -14.36 27.28
N LEU A 36 3.54 -13.05 27.32
CA LEU A 36 3.78 -12.20 26.16
C LEU A 36 5.27 -12.13 25.84
N LYS A 37 5.62 -12.34 24.58
CA LYS A 37 6.94 -12.02 24.02
C LYS A 37 6.74 -11.03 22.87
N VAL A 38 7.53 -9.95 22.84
CA VAL A 38 7.48 -8.91 21.80
C VAL A 38 8.80 -8.92 21.04
N GLN A 39 8.69 -8.92 19.70
CA GLN A 39 9.81 -8.75 18.78
C GLN A 39 9.39 -7.76 17.70
N GLN A 40 10.30 -7.26 16.88
CA GLN A 40 9.98 -6.29 15.82
C GLN A 40 10.30 -6.87 14.46
N PHE A 41 9.44 -6.61 13.46
CA PHE A 41 9.76 -6.91 12.07
C PHE A 41 10.81 -5.95 11.55
N GLU A 42 11.77 -6.46 10.80
CA GLU A 42 12.68 -5.63 10.04
C GLU A 42 11.96 -5.12 8.78
N GLY A 43 11.91 -3.81 8.59
CA GLY A 43 11.09 -3.15 7.56
C GLY A 43 9.97 -2.32 8.17
N GLY A 44 9.03 -1.86 7.35
CA GLY A 44 7.93 -0.98 7.79
C GLY A 44 8.43 0.42 8.13
N GLN A 45 8.72 1.22 7.08
CA GLN A 45 9.25 2.58 7.25
C GLN A 45 8.22 3.57 7.84
N SER A 46 6.93 3.28 7.66
CA SER A 46 5.85 4.18 8.08
C SER A 46 5.41 3.92 9.52
N ASN A 47 4.94 2.71 9.83
CA ASN A 47 4.41 2.35 11.14
C ASN A 47 5.19 1.16 11.74
N PRO A 48 5.78 1.29 12.95
CA PRO A 48 6.44 0.16 13.60
C PRO A 48 5.51 -1.03 13.76
N THR A 49 5.97 -2.19 13.29
CA THR A 49 5.23 -3.45 13.28
C THR A 49 5.94 -4.49 14.13
N TYR A 50 5.21 -5.14 15.02
CA TYR A 50 5.76 -6.07 16.00
C TYR A 50 5.15 -7.44 15.86
N HIS A 51 5.96 -8.45 16.07
CA HIS A 51 5.56 -9.83 16.24
C HIS A 51 5.29 -10.09 17.73
N LEU A 52 4.08 -10.48 18.06
CA LEU A 52 3.69 -10.88 19.40
C LEU A 52 3.54 -12.40 19.46
N THR A 53 4.15 -13.03 20.46
CA THR A 53 3.81 -14.41 20.84
C THR A 53 3.11 -14.37 22.17
N ILE A 54 1.85 -14.86 22.23
CA ILE A 54 1.02 -14.86 23.44
C ILE A 54 0.51 -16.28 23.65
N GLY A 55 0.89 -16.91 24.77
CA GLY A 55 0.46 -18.27 25.06
C GLY A 55 0.80 -19.27 23.96
N GLY A 56 1.88 -19.06 23.22
CA GLY A 56 2.32 -19.91 22.10
C GLY A 56 1.64 -19.62 20.75
N LYS A 57 0.75 -18.65 20.66
CA LYS A 57 0.14 -18.17 19.40
C LYS A 57 0.78 -16.88 18.94
N ASN A 58 0.84 -16.68 17.63
CA ASN A 58 1.48 -15.53 16.99
C ASN A 58 0.44 -14.51 16.51
N TYR A 59 0.75 -13.23 16.73
CA TYR A 59 -0.06 -12.08 16.33
C TYR A 59 0.86 -10.97 15.81
N VAL A 60 0.27 -9.98 15.14
CA VAL A 60 0.97 -8.76 14.72
C VAL A 60 0.35 -7.56 15.41
N LEU A 61 1.21 -6.74 16.02
CA LEU A 61 0.82 -5.42 16.52
C LEU A 61 1.41 -4.34 15.62
N ARG A 62 0.60 -3.38 15.20
CA ARG A 62 1.05 -2.20 14.45
C ARG A 62 0.64 -0.94 15.21
N LYS A 63 1.58 -0.02 15.39
CA LYS A 63 1.38 1.23 16.13
C LYS A 63 1.91 2.44 15.37
N LYS A 64 1.46 3.64 15.75
CA LYS A 64 2.06 4.88 15.25
C LYS A 64 3.52 4.98 15.68
N PRO A 65 4.42 5.57 14.87
CA PRO A 65 5.77 5.86 15.32
C PRO A 65 5.77 6.87 16.49
N PRO A 66 6.82 6.87 17.33
CA PRO A 66 6.98 7.88 18.37
C PRO A 66 7.30 9.26 17.77
N GLY A 67 6.95 10.34 18.50
CA GLY A 67 7.27 11.73 18.15
C GLY A 67 6.10 12.50 17.54
N GLU A 68 6.37 13.77 17.18
CA GLU A 68 5.37 14.63 16.52
C GLU A 68 5.18 14.17 15.07
N ILE A 69 3.95 13.85 14.72
CA ILE A 69 3.56 13.31 13.42
C ILE A 69 2.64 14.32 12.73
N LEU A 70 2.81 14.48 11.41
CA LEU A 70 1.86 15.28 10.63
C LEU A 70 0.44 14.71 10.78
N PRO A 71 -0.60 15.55 10.96
CA PRO A 71 -1.97 15.11 11.28
C PRO A 71 -2.59 14.09 10.32
N SER A 72 -2.08 13.99 9.09
CA SER A 72 -2.56 13.06 8.05
C SER A 72 -1.67 11.85 7.81
N ALA A 73 -0.55 11.70 8.56
CA ALA A 73 0.38 10.59 8.42
C ALA A 73 0.11 9.51 9.47
N HIS A 74 0.48 8.28 9.16
CA HIS A 74 0.49 7.16 10.11
C HIS A 74 -0.86 6.87 10.79
N GLN A 75 -1.94 6.84 10.01
CA GLN A 75 -3.30 6.65 10.52
C GLN A 75 -3.63 5.16 10.76
N VAL A 76 -3.06 4.55 11.80
CA VAL A 76 -3.30 3.14 12.16
C VAL A 76 -4.79 2.84 12.42
N GLN A 77 -5.57 3.82 12.92
CA GLN A 77 -7.02 3.69 13.07
C GLN A 77 -7.72 3.48 11.72
N ARG A 78 -7.27 4.21 10.69
CA ARG A 78 -7.83 4.09 9.33
C ARG A 78 -7.51 2.73 8.74
N GLU A 79 -6.28 2.27 8.90
CA GLU A 79 -5.82 0.98 8.45
C GLU A 79 -6.60 -0.16 9.12
N HIS A 80 -6.75 -0.12 10.45
CA HIS A 80 -7.60 -1.05 11.19
C HIS A 80 -9.05 -1.03 10.66
N ARG A 81 -9.63 0.17 10.49
CA ARG A 81 -11.03 0.33 10.08
C ARG A 81 -11.32 -0.32 8.73
N VAL A 82 -10.46 -0.11 7.72
CA VAL A 82 -10.68 -0.69 6.40
C VAL A 82 -10.52 -2.21 6.42
N MET A 83 -9.51 -2.77 7.10
CA MET A 83 -9.35 -4.22 7.20
C MET A 83 -10.50 -4.87 7.98
N ALA A 84 -10.97 -4.24 9.06
CA ALA A 84 -12.13 -4.72 9.79
C ALA A 84 -13.42 -4.71 8.94
N ALA A 85 -13.60 -3.67 8.14
CA ALA A 85 -14.75 -3.56 7.23
C ALA A 85 -14.71 -4.60 6.09
N LEU A 86 -13.52 -4.94 5.61
CA LEU A 86 -13.35 -5.92 4.53
C LEU A 86 -13.35 -7.38 5.01
N ALA A 87 -13.31 -7.64 6.30
CA ALA A 87 -13.17 -8.98 6.87
C ALA A 87 -14.30 -9.95 6.48
N GLU A 88 -15.50 -9.45 6.23
CA GLU A 88 -16.67 -10.24 5.83
C GLU A 88 -16.92 -10.21 4.31
N THR A 89 -15.92 -9.75 3.54
CA THR A 89 -15.97 -9.70 2.08
C THR A 89 -15.07 -10.78 1.46
N GLU A 90 -15.03 -10.83 0.12
CA GLU A 90 -14.11 -11.73 -0.59
C GLU A 90 -12.68 -11.18 -0.69
N VAL A 91 -12.38 -10.01 -0.12
CA VAL A 91 -11.05 -9.39 -0.10
C VAL A 91 -10.22 -10.04 1.01
N MET A 92 -9.06 -10.57 0.66
CA MET A 92 -8.18 -11.23 1.63
C MET A 92 -7.46 -10.20 2.50
N VAL A 93 -7.89 -10.05 3.75
CA VAL A 93 -7.26 -9.19 4.76
C VAL A 93 -6.94 -9.99 6.02
N PRO A 94 -5.89 -9.64 6.80
CA PRO A 94 -5.67 -10.23 8.10
C PRO A 94 -6.87 -10.01 9.02
N LYS A 95 -7.22 -11.01 9.84
CA LYS A 95 -8.26 -10.86 10.85
C LYS A 95 -7.87 -9.81 11.88
N MET A 96 -8.75 -8.84 12.14
CA MET A 96 -8.58 -7.84 13.18
C MET A 96 -9.05 -8.39 14.53
N TYR A 97 -8.23 -8.20 15.56
CA TYR A 97 -8.56 -8.63 16.93
C TYR A 97 -8.99 -7.46 17.81
N LEU A 98 -8.25 -6.37 17.80
CA LEU A 98 -8.59 -5.17 18.57
C LEU A 98 -7.91 -3.90 17.99
N PHE A 99 -8.51 -2.77 18.30
CA PHE A 99 -7.92 -1.44 18.18
C PHE A 99 -7.91 -0.78 19.56
N CYS A 100 -6.81 -0.11 19.90
CA CYS A 100 -6.64 0.65 21.13
C CYS A 100 -6.24 2.09 20.79
N ASP A 101 -7.03 3.05 21.25
CA ASP A 101 -6.79 4.49 21.13
C ASP A 101 -6.38 5.13 22.46
N ASP A 102 -6.12 4.32 23.50
CA ASP A 102 -5.64 4.79 24.79
C ASP A 102 -4.09 4.85 24.82
N PRO A 103 -3.51 6.07 24.76
CA PRO A 103 -2.06 6.21 24.77
C PRO A 103 -1.43 5.85 26.13
N SER A 104 -2.20 5.69 27.19
CA SER A 104 -1.67 5.31 28.50
C SER A 104 -1.10 3.88 28.52
N ILE A 105 -1.46 3.03 27.56
CA ILE A 105 -1.03 1.62 27.50
C ILE A 105 0.41 1.52 26.97
N ILE A 106 0.66 1.99 25.73
CA ILE A 106 2.00 1.92 25.09
C ILE A 106 2.43 3.23 24.42
N GLY A 107 1.87 4.35 24.86
CA GLY A 107 2.24 5.70 24.44
C GLY A 107 1.57 6.19 23.15
N THR A 108 0.79 5.37 22.45
CA THR A 108 0.13 5.74 21.19
C THR A 108 -0.95 4.72 20.80
N ASP A 109 -1.77 5.08 19.80
CA ASP A 109 -2.76 4.17 19.22
C ASP A 109 -2.06 2.96 18.57
N PHE A 110 -2.71 1.81 18.66
CA PHE A 110 -2.26 0.58 18.03
C PHE A 110 -3.42 -0.36 17.71
N PHE A 111 -3.16 -1.34 16.86
CA PHE A 111 -4.07 -2.46 16.67
C PHE A 111 -3.32 -3.80 16.70
N VAL A 112 -4.07 -4.86 16.96
CA VAL A 112 -3.59 -6.25 16.89
C VAL A 112 -4.38 -7.00 15.84
N MET A 113 -3.64 -7.67 14.97
CA MET A 113 -4.18 -8.48 13.88
C MET A 113 -3.57 -9.87 13.85
N GLU A 114 -4.14 -10.73 13.04
CA GLU A 114 -3.63 -12.06 12.74
C GLU A 114 -2.21 -12.00 12.18
N MET A 115 -1.36 -12.94 12.60
CA MET A 115 -0.12 -13.26 11.91
C MET A 115 -0.44 -14.23 10.79
N VAL A 116 -0.60 -13.71 9.58
CA VAL A 116 -0.84 -14.54 8.39
C VAL A 116 0.48 -15.17 7.95
N GLU A 117 0.52 -16.49 7.87
CA GLU A 117 1.69 -17.22 7.37
C GLU A 117 1.74 -17.19 5.85
N GLY A 118 2.94 -16.92 5.30
CA GLY A 118 3.13 -16.92 3.86
C GLY A 118 4.45 -16.31 3.41
N ARG A 119 4.56 -16.18 2.10
CA ARG A 119 5.74 -15.63 1.41
C ARG A 119 5.48 -14.18 1.05
N VAL A 120 6.46 -13.31 1.31
CA VAL A 120 6.42 -11.89 0.91
C VAL A 120 7.60 -11.63 -0.03
N THR A 121 7.34 -11.04 -1.19
CA THR A 121 8.38 -10.65 -2.13
C THR A 121 8.06 -9.28 -2.74
N PRO A 122 9.01 -8.34 -2.74
CA PRO A 122 8.85 -7.07 -3.43
C PRO A 122 9.11 -7.17 -4.94
N ASP A 123 9.74 -8.26 -5.39
CA ASP A 123 10.16 -8.46 -6.76
C ASP A 123 8.99 -8.93 -7.64
N VAL A 124 8.54 -8.06 -8.52
CA VAL A 124 7.42 -8.31 -9.44
C VAL A 124 7.72 -9.44 -10.45
N THR A 125 8.99 -9.81 -10.67
CA THR A 125 9.35 -10.92 -11.54
C THR A 125 9.12 -12.28 -10.89
N LEU A 126 8.90 -12.32 -9.57
CA LEU A 126 8.62 -13.53 -8.81
C LEU A 126 9.64 -14.64 -9.08
N PRO A 127 10.95 -14.41 -8.85
CA PRO A 127 12.03 -15.29 -9.33
C PRO A 127 11.96 -16.71 -8.73
N ASN A 128 11.35 -16.87 -7.54
CA ASN A 128 11.22 -18.15 -6.85
C ASN A 128 9.99 -18.97 -7.30
N PHE A 129 9.28 -18.54 -8.35
CA PHE A 129 8.09 -19.20 -8.86
C PHE A 129 8.33 -19.75 -10.28
N THR A 130 7.73 -20.87 -10.61
CA THR A 130 7.69 -21.37 -11.98
C THR A 130 6.80 -20.47 -12.86
N SER A 131 6.94 -20.57 -14.18
CA SER A 131 6.11 -19.83 -15.13
C SER A 131 4.59 -20.08 -14.88
N LYS A 132 4.21 -21.34 -14.64
CA LYS A 132 2.81 -21.71 -14.34
C LYS A 132 2.30 -21.07 -13.05
N GLU A 133 3.12 -21.04 -12.02
CA GLU A 133 2.77 -20.42 -10.74
C GLU A 133 2.66 -18.89 -10.88
N ARG A 134 3.52 -18.26 -11.70
CA ARG A 134 3.40 -16.82 -11.96
C ARG A 134 2.10 -16.48 -12.66
N VAL A 135 1.68 -17.25 -13.68
CA VAL A 135 0.38 -17.05 -14.33
C VAL A 135 -0.75 -17.10 -13.31
N ALA A 136 -0.79 -18.14 -12.47
CA ALA A 136 -1.85 -18.29 -11.45
C ALA A 136 -1.82 -17.18 -10.40
N LEU A 137 -0.62 -16.77 -9.97
CA LEU A 137 -0.46 -15.71 -8.96
C LEU A 137 -0.85 -14.34 -9.51
N TYR A 138 -0.47 -14.01 -10.72
CA TYR A 138 -0.89 -12.75 -11.37
C TYR A 138 -2.39 -12.73 -11.64
N ASP A 139 -2.99 -13.85 -12.06
CA ASP A 139 -4.45 -13.95 -12.22
C ASP A 139 -5.16 -13.68 -10.90
N HIS A 140 -4.73 -14.31 -9.82
CA HIS A 140 -5.30 -14.10 -8.48
C HIS A 140 -5.03 -12.68 -7.94
N PHE A 141 -3.88 -12.07 -8.30
CA PHE A 141 -3.56 -10.69 -7.93
C PHE A 141 -4.53 -9.70 -8.58
N ILE A 142 -4.83 -9.89 -9.87
CA ILE A 142 -5.82 -9.08 -10.59
C ILE A 142 -7.22 -9.30 -10.02
N GLU A 143 -7.57 -10.55 -9.74
CA GLU A 143 -8.86 -10.91 -9.14
C GLU A 143 -9.07 -10.24 -7.77
N MET A 144 -8.07 -10.22 -6.90
CA MET A 144 -8.16 -9.56 -5.59
C MET A 144 -8.38 -8.05 -5.72
N LEU A 145 -7.76 -7.40 -6.70
CA LEU A 145 -8.02 -5.98 -6.97
C LEU A 145 -9.46 -5.75 -7.46
N ALA A 146 -9.94 -6.59 -8.38
CA ALA A 146 -11.31 -6.51 -8.87
C ALA A 146 -12.34 -6.76 -7.74
N ARG A 147 -12.09 -7.73 -6.87
CA ARG A 147 -12.92 -7.97 -5.67
C ARG A 147 -12.97 -6.75 -4.76
N LEU A 148 -11.82 -6.10 -4.51
CA LEU A 148 -11.76 -4.87 -3.73
C LEU A 148 -12.61 -3.75 -4.36
N HIS A 149 -12.49 -3.54 -5.66
CA HIS A 149 -13.23 -2.49 -6.35
C HIS A 149 -14.74 -2.77 -6.48
N ARG A 150 -15.17 -4.03 -6.32
CA ARG A 150 -16.58 -4.43 -6.30
C ARG A 150 -17.22 -4.35 -4.91
N VAL A 151 -16.46 -4.08 -3.87
CA VAL A 151 -17.02 -3.93 -2.51
C VAL A 151 -17.96 -2.72 -2.48
N ASP A 152 -19.20 -2.94 -2.07
CA ASP A 152 -20.08 -1.85 -1.70
C ASP A 152 -19.61 -1.22 -0.39
N TYR A 153 -18.89 -0.12 -0.53
CA TYR A 153 -18.28 0.58 0.60
C TYR A 153 -19.31 1.11 1.63
N GLN A 154 -20.58 1.29 1.22
CA GLN A 154 -21.63 1.70 2.14
C GLN A 154 -22.08 0.53 3.01
N SER A 155 -22.30 -0.63 2.41
CA SER A 155 -22.74 -1.83 3.12
C SER A 155 -21.75 -2.32 4.17
N VAL A 156 -20.43 -2.11 3.92
CA VAL A 156 -19.37 -2.48 4.87
C VAL A 156 -19.00 -1.35 5.86
N GLY A 157 -19.78 -0.24 5.91
CA GLY A 157 -19.57 0.83 6.87
C GLY A 157 -18.41 1.80 6.57
N LEU A 158 -17.95 1.88 5.31
CA LEU A 158 -16.92 2.81 4.86
C LEU A 158 -17.50 4.08 4.19
N GLY A 159 -18.83 4.23 4.15
CA GLY A 159 -19.49 5.39 3.53
C GLY A 159 -19.23 6.70 4.25
N GLU A 160 -19.21 6.71 5.59
CA GLU A 160 -19.04 7.92 6.38
C GLU A 160 -17.64 8.02 6.99
N GLY A 161 -16.99 9.18 6.83
CA GLY A 161 -15.71 9.49 7.48
C GLY A 161 -14.49 8.70 6.98
N PHE A 162 -14.63 7.74 6.05
CA PHE A 162 -13.50 7.01 5.50
C PHE A 162 -12.88 7.70 4.28
N GLY A 163 -13.70 8.31 3.44
CA GLY A 163 -13.27 9.06 2.25
C GLY A 163 -14.36 10.01 1.79
N ARG A 164 -14.10 10.73 0.72
CA ARG A 164 -15.08 11.60 0.07
C ARG A 164 -15.39 11.03 -1.31
N PRO A 165 -16.63 10.63 -1.61
CA PRO A 165 -17.01 10.22 -2.95
C PRO A 165 -16.82 11.34 -3.98
N GLY A 166 -16.59 10.97 -5.23
CA GLY A 166 -16.43 11.91 -6.35
C GLY A 166 -15.13 12.73 -6.33
N ASN A 167 -14.83 13.38 -7.42
CA ASN A 167 -13.71 14.32 -7.61
C ASN A 167 -12.36 13.78 -7.06
N TYR A 168 -12.11 12.49 -7.27
CA TYR A 168 -10.90 11.84 -6.71
C TYR A 168 -9.63 12.45 -7.30
N PHE A 169 -9.54 12.53 -8.63
CA PHE A 169 -8.33 13.02 -9.30
C PHE A 169 -8.07 14.49 -9.03
N GLU A 170 -9.09 15.34 -9.02
CA GLU A 170 -8.95 16.77 -8.68
C GLU A 170 -8.31 16.94 -7.30
N ARG A 171 -8.80 16.20 -6.30
CA ARG A 171 -8.26 16.25 -4.95
C ARG A 171 -6.83 15.72 -4.88
N GLN A 172 -6.56 14.61 -5.54
CA GLN A 172 -5.24 13.97 -5.52
C GLN A 172 -4.20 14.80 -6.28
N ILE A 173 -4.53 15.32 -7.46
CA ILE A 173 -3.65 16.19 -8.22
C ILE A 173 -3.32 17.45 -7.41
N SER A 174 -4.33 18.10 -6.82
CA SER A 174 -4.13 19.27 -5.95
C SER A 174 -3.23 18.93 -4.74
N ARG A 175 -3.46 17.79 -4.07
CA ARG A 175 -2.65 17.34 -2.95
C ARG A 175 -1.20 17.13 -3.33
N TRP A 176 -0.94 16.37 -4.39
CA TRP A 176 0.42 16.02 -4.81
C TRP A 176 1.17 17.22 -5.41
N SER A 177 0.47 18.11 -6.10
CA SER A 177 1.04 19.40 -6.57
C SER A 177 1.50 20.25 -5.39
N LYS A 178 0.67 20.41 -4.36
CA LYS A 178 1.04 21.16 -3.14
C LYS A 178 2.24 20.52 -2.43
N GLN A 179 2.25 19.19 -2.31
CA GLN A 179 3.34 18.47 -1.68
C GLN A 179 4.65 18.63 -2.47
N TYR A 180 4.59 18.51 -3.80
CA TYR A 180 5.76 18.76 -4.66
C TYR A 180 6.28 20.19 -4.49
N VAL A 181 5.43 21.20 -4.62
CA VAL A 181 5.81 22.61 -4.47
C VAL A 181 6.46 22.90 -3.12
N PHE A 182 5.92 22.29 -2.04
CA PHE A 182 6.50 22.42 -0.68
C PHE A 182 7.87 21.75 -0.56
N SER A 183 8.12 20.67 -1.27
CA SER A 183 9.35 19.87 -1.14
C SER A 183 10.36 20.08 -2.27
N LYS A 184 10.02 20.85 -3.33
CA LYS A 184 10.94 21.05 -4.46
C LYS A 184 12.24 21.71 -4.02
N THR A 185 13.35 21.25 -4.62
CA THR A 185 14.71 21.75 -4.36
C THR A 185 15.30 22.46 -5.56
N GLU A 186 14.67 22.30 -6.71
CA GLU A 186 14.98 22.94 -7.98
C GLU A 186 13.70 23.07 -8.82
N GLU A 187 13.72 23.91 -9.86
CA GLU A 187 12.62 24.00 -10.81
C GLU A 187 12.75 22.88 -11.85
N LEU A 188 11.71 22.03 -11.98
CA LEU A 188 11.63 21.00 -12.99
C LEU A 188 10.50 21.33 -13.97
N GLU A 189 10.84 21.74 -15.18
CA GLU A 189 9.87 22.09 -16.24
C GLU A 189 8.88 20.95 -16.50
N THR A 190 9.35 19.70 -16.41
CA THR A 190 8.50 18.51 -16.56
C THR A 190 7.41 18.44 -15.50
N MET A 191 7.70 18.76 -14.25
CA MET A 191 6.70 18.77 -13.17
C MET A 191 5.72 19.95 -13.34
N GLU A 192 6.19 21.12 -13.72
CA GLU A 192 5.33 22.29 -14.00
C GLU A 192 4.35 21.98 -15.15
N ARG A 193 4.83 21.33 -16.22
CA ARG A 193 4.01 20.89 -17.35
C ARG A 193 2.93 19.88 -16.90
N LEU A 194 3.28 18.90 -16.07
CA LEU A 194 2.34 17.92 -15.56
C LEU A 194 1.29 18.51 -14.62
N MET A 195 1.69 19.43 -13.72
CA MET A 195 0.75 20.13 -12.83
C MET A 195 -0.26 20.98 -13.60
N LYS A 196 0.09 21.45 -14.80
CA LYS A 196 -0.84 22.17 -15.68
C LYS A 196 -1.70 21.21 -16.50
N TRP A 197 -1.12 20.16 -17.08
CA TRP A 197 -1.82 19.24 -17.98
C TRP A 197 -2.86 18.38 -17.25
N LEU A 198 -2.51 17.84 -16.08
CA LEU A 198 -3.36 16.88 -15.37
C LEU A 198 -4.77 17.43 -15.04
N PRO A 199 -4.93 18.65 -14.48
CA PRO A 199 -6.28 19.17 -14.19
C PRO A 199 -7.15 19.35 -15.44
N ASP A 200 -6.54 19.69 -16.58
CA ASP A 200 -7.25 19.96 -17.84
C ASP A 200 -7.67 18.68 -18.59
N ASN A 201 -7.14 17.51 -18.16
CA ASN A 201 -7.33 16.23 -18.84
C ASN A 201 -7.99 15.16 -17.98
N ILE A 202 -8.59 15.51 -16.84
CA ILE A 202 -9.30 14.56 -15.98
C ILE A 202 -10.46 13.95 -16.76
N PRO A 203 -10.50 12.61 -16.93
CA PRO A 203 -11.61 11.96 -17.58
C PRO A 203 -12.93 12.21 -16.83
N SER A 204 -14.00 12.43 -17.57
CA SER A 204 -15.33 12.58 -17.00
C SER A 204 -15.90 11.23 -16.55
N GLY A 205 -16.68 11.23 -15.46
CA GLY A 205 -17.34 10.03 -14.94
C GLY A 205 -16.44 9.23 -14.01
N GLY A 206 -16.81 7.98 -13.81
CA GLY A 206 -16.12 7.03 -12.94
C GLY A 206 -16.84 6.77 -11.62
N GLU A 207 -16.76 5.54 -11.19
CA GLU A 207 -17.35 5.07 -9.95
C GLU A 207 -16.46 5.41 -8.76
N THR A 208 -17.10 5.54 -7.60
CA THR A 208 -16.38 5.62 -6.34
C THR A 208 -16.35 4.23 -5.70
N VAL A 209 -15.15 3.74 -5.44
CA VAL A 209 -14.91 2.44 -4.83
C VAL A 209 -13.95 2.57 -3.64
N VAL A 210 -13.74 1.49 -2.89
CA VAL A 210 -12.61 1.39 -1.96
C VAL A 210 -11.35 1.18 -2.80
N VAL A 211 -10.38 2.10 -2.69
CA VAL A 211 -9.05 1.94 -3.30
C VAL A 211 -8.01 1.65 -2.23
N HIS A 212 -7.04 0.83 -2.56
CA HIS A 212 -5.91 0.52 -1.67
C HIS A 212 -4.93 1.69 -1.61
N GLY A 213 -4.64 2.29 -2.76
CA GLY A 213 -3.73 3.42 -2.89
C GLY A 213 -2.24 3.04 -3.00
N ASP A 214 -1.86 1.79 -2.68
CA ASP A 214 -0.51 1.22 -2.84
C ASP A 214 -0.59 -0.28 -3.18
N TYR A 215 -1.54 -0.68 -4.05
CA TYR A 215 -1.74 -2.08 -4.41
C TYR A 215 -0.62 -2.58 -5.31
N ARG A 216 0.23 -3.46 -4.77
CA ARG A 216 1.39 -4.04 -5.45
C ARG A 216 1.76 -5.40 -4.84
N ILE A 217 2.47 -6.24 -5.59
CA ILE A 217 2.88 -7.58 -5.16
C ILE A 217 3.58 -7.54 -3.78
N GLY A 218 4.45 -6.56 -3.56
CA GLY A 218 5.18 -6.43 -2.28
C GLY A 218 4.30 -6.13 -1.06
N ASN A 219 3.03 -5.76 -1.27
CA ASN A 219 2.04 -5.55 -0.20
C ASN A 219 1.06 -6.72 -0.10
N THR A 220 1.41 -7.90 -0.61
CA THR A 220 0.61 -9.12 -0.49
C THR A 220 1.37 -10.22 0.23
N ILE A 221 0.65 -11.09 0.92
CA ILE A 221 1.17 -12.36 1.45
C ILE A 221 0.69 -13.45 0.51
N ILE A 222 1.65 -14.20 -0.04
CA ILE A 222 1.40 -15.35 -0.89
C ILE A 222 1.37 -16.60 -0.02
N HIS A 223 0.45 -17.51 -0.28
CA HIS A 223 0.34 -18.80 0.44
C HIS A 223 1.70 -19.53 0.51
N PRO A 224 2.03 -20.23 1.60
CA PRO A 224 3.33 -20.88 1.77
C PRO A 224 3.72 -21.83 0.64
N THR A 225 2.75 -22.55 0.07
CA THR A 225 2.99 -23.60 -0.94
C THR A 225 2.20 -23.43 -2.24
N GLU A 226 1.11 -22.63 -2.23
CA GLU A 226 0.24 -22.44 -3.38
C GLU A 226 0.49 -21.06 -4.04
N PRO A 227 0.25 -20.90 -5.36
CA PRO A 227 0.40 -19.63 -6.06
C PRO A 227 -0.87 -18.78 -5.94
N ARG A 228 -1.23 -18.38 -4.71
CA ARG A 228 -2.38 -17.51 -4.43
C ARG A 228 -2.08 -16.55 -3.28
N ILE A 229 -2.72 -15.40 -3.30
CA ILE A 229 -2.66 -14.41 -2.23
C ILE A 229 -3.54 -14.88 -1.07
N VAL A 230 -3.07 -14.69 0.15
CA VAL A 230 -3.80 -15.00 1.40
C VAL A 230 -4.03 -13.77 2.27
N ALA A 231 -3.32 -12.67 2.02
CA ALA A 231 -3.61 -11.38 2.64
C ALA A 231 -3.08 -10.22 1.80
N ILE A 232 -3.76 -9.09 1.89
CA ILE A 232 -3.33 -7.78 1.37
C ILE A 232 -3.01 -6.92 2.58
N LEU A 233 -1.84 -6.27 2.55
CA LEU A 233 -1.27 -5.49 3.65
C LEU A 233 -1.09 -4.03 3.25
N ASP A 234 -0.80 -3.18 4.25
CA ASP A 234 -0.40 -1.78 4.09
C ASP A 234 -1.51 -0.85 3.54
N TRP A 235 -2.63 -0.86 4.23
CA TRP A 235 -3.84 -0.11 3.91
C TRP A 235 -3.80 1.37 4.33
N GLU A 236 -2.64 1.91 4.70
CA GLU A 236 -2.51 3.28 5.23
C GLU A 236 -2.96 4.37 4.22
N LEU A 237 -2.84 4.10 2.91
CA LEU A 237 -3.24 5.01 1.83
C LEU A 237 -4.65 4.76 1.31
N SER A 238 -5.34 3.75 1.84
CA SER A 238 -6.68 3.38 1.39
C SER A 238 -7.69 4.51 1.61
N THR A 239 -8.61 4.66 0.66
CA THR A 239 -9.65 5.70 0.70
C THR A 239 -10.80 5.35 -0.26
N LEU A 240 -11.84 6.20 -0.29
CA LEU A 240 -12.80 6.19 -1.40
C LEU A 240 -12.17 6.93 -2.59
N GLY A 241 -12.08 6.23 -3.72
CA GLY A 241 -11.39 6.73 -4.90
C GLY A 241 -11.89 6.15 -6.20
N HIS A 242 -11.16 6.41 -7.27
CA HIS A 242 -11.46 5.93 -8.61
C HIS A 242 -10.70 4.62 -8.90
N PRO A 243 -11.38 3.54 -9.33
CA PRO A 243 -10.75 2.22 -9.51
C PRO A 243 -9.57 2.24 -10.48
N LEU A 244 -9.63 3.02 -11.56
CA LEU A 244 -8.55 3.09 -12.53
C LEU A 244 -7.30 3.83 -12.01
N GLY A 245 -7.42 4.62 -10.94
CA GLY A 245 -6.27 5.18 -10.24
C GLY A 245 -5.44 4.10 -9.55
N ASP A 246 -6.11 3.15 -8.92
CA ASP A 246 -5.48 2.00 -8.23
C ASP A 246 -4.96 0.98 -9.24
N LEU A 247 -5.76 0.65 -10.27
CA LEU A 247 -5.35 -0.24 -11.35
C LEU A 247 -4.10 0.26 -12.07
N ALA A 248 -4.05 1.55 -12.42
CA ALA A 248 -2.88 2.14 -13.07
C ALA A 248 -1.65 2.15 -12.16
N TYR A 249 -1.84 2.27 -10.85
CA TYR A 249 -0.74 2.12 -9.91
C TYR A 249 -0.16 0.69 -9.92
N CYS A 250 -1.02 -0.33 -9.99
CA CYS A 250 -0.57 -1.71 -10.17
C CYS A 250 0.29 -1.90 -11.42
N CYS A 251 -0.08 -1.22 -12.51
CA CYS A 251 0.62 -1.32 -13.80
C CYS A 251 1.93 -0.50 -13.85
N MET A 252 2.27 0.26 -12.82
CA MET A 252 3.51 1.08 -12.81
C MET A 252 4.78 0.26 -13.00
N HIS A 253 4.78 -1.03 -12.65
CA HIS A 253 5.93 -1.91 -12.86
C HIS A 253 6.24 -2.12 -14.36
N TYR A 254 5.26 -2.08 -15.26
CA TYR A 254 5.49 -2.14 -16.72
C TYR A 254 6.27 -0.93 -17.24
N TYR A 255 6.18 0.19 -16.54
CA TYR A 255 6.86 1.44 -16.90
C TYR A 255 8.21 1.61 -16.20
N ASN A 256 8.49 0.88 -15.15
CA ASN A 256 9.67 1.10 -14.31
C ASN A 256 10.62 -0.11 -14.24
N GLU A 257 10.06 -1.32 -14.25
CA GLU A 257 10.81 -2.55 -13.97
C GLU A 257 10.75 -3.56 -15.11
N LEU A 258 9.63 -3.60 -15.85
CA LEU A 258 9.33 -4.59 -16.88
C LEU A 258 9.18 -3.97 -18.28
N GLU A 259 10.01 -3.02 -18.63
CA GLU A 259 9.92 -2.26 -19.90
C GLU A 259 10.01 -3.15 -21.16
N ASN A 260 10.54 -4.38 -21.04
CA ASN A 260 10.62 -5.32 -22.15
C ASN A 260 9.49 -6.36 -22.10
N GLU A 261 8.31 -6.00 -22.57
CA GLU A 261 7.14 -6.89 -22.58
C GLU A 261 7.37 -8.23 -23.27
N LYS A 262 8.23 -8.29 -24.32
CA LYS A 262 8.53 -9.54 -25.03
C LYS A 262 9.22 -10.59 -24.16
N ALA A 263 9.84 -10.17 -23.07
CA ALA A 263 10.47 -11.07 -22.11
C ALA A 263 9.50 -11.58 -21.05
N LEU A 264 8.31 -11.03 -20.92
CA LEU A 264 7.36 -11.34 -19.85
C LEU A 264 6.60 -12.64 -20.09
N THR A 265 6.06 -12.82 -21.29
CA THR A 265 5.22 -13.97 -21.63
C THR A 265 5.92 -15.32 -21.39
N PRO A 266 7.19 -15.54 -21.79
CA PRO A 266 7.90 -16.78 -21.46
C PRO A 266 8.09 -17.01 -19.97
N LEU A 267 8.10 -15.91 -19.17
CA LEU A 267 8.20 -15.99 -17.72
C LEU A 267 6.87 -16.31 -17.04
N GLY A 268 5.75 -16.23 -17.76
CA GLY A 268 4.40 -16.37 -17.19
C GLY A 268 3.91 -15.10 -16.48
N ILE A 269 4.48 -13.95 -16.82
CA ILE A 269 4.06 -12.63 -16.36
C ILE A 269 3.17 -12.05 -17.48
N PRO A 270 1.93 -11.59 -17.18
CA PRO A 270 1.08 -10.99 -18.20
C PRO A 270 1.69 -9.69 -18.73
N THR A 271 1.48 -9.40 -20.00
CA THR A 271 1.70 -8.05 -20.55
C THR A 271 0.69 -7.07 -19.93
N GLU A 272 0.94 -5.77 -20.01
CA GLU A 272 -0.02 -4.76 -19.55
C GLU A 272 -1.39 -4.97 -20.21
N LYS A 273 -1.43 -5.23 -21.51
CA LYS A 273 -2.66 -5.49 -22.25
C LYS A 273 -3.44 -6.69 -21.70
N GLU A 274 -2.77 -7.79 -21.39
CA GLU A 274 -3.39 -8.98 -20.82
C GLU A 274 -3.89 -8.71 -19.39
N PHE A 275 -3.12 -7.97 -18.60
CA PHE A 275 -3.52 -7.53 -17.25
C PHE A 275 -4.81 -6.71 -17.28
N LEU A 276 -4.88 -5.71 -18.16
CA LEU A 276 -6.06 -4.86 -18.32
C LEU A 276 -7.27 -5.62 -18.85
N ALA A 277 -7.05 -6.51 -19.83
CA ALA A 277 -8.13 -7.34 -20.38
C ALA A 277 -8.75 -8.24 -19.28
N ARG A 278 -7.91 -8.87 -18.45
CA ARG A 278 -8.38 -9.70 -17.35
C ARG A 278 -9.14 -8.90 -16.28
N TYR A 279 -8.64 -7.71 -15.95
CA TYR A 279 -9.36 -6.81 -15.03
C TYR A 279 -10.71 -6.40 -15.60
N CYS A 280 -10.79 -6.02 -16.88
CA CYS A 280 -12.07 -5.67 -17.54
C CYS A 280 -13.06 -6.84 -17.52
N GLU A 281 -12.59 -8.06 -17.79
CA GLU A 281 -13.42 -9.27 -17.71
C GLU A 281 -14.04 -9.43 -16.31
N LEU A 282 -13.21 -9.31 -15.25
CA LEU A 282 -13.65 -9.44 -13.87
C LEU A 282 -14.59 -8.31 -13.43
N MET A 283 -14.44 -7.11 -13.98
CA MET A 283 -15.29 -5.95 -13.69
C MET A 283 -16.49 -5.84 -14.63
N GLU A 284 -16.70 -6.80 -15.55
CA GLU A 284 -17.78 -6.79 -16.54
C GLU A 284 -17.81 -5.49 -17.37
N SER A 285 -16.64 -4.93 -17.66
CA SER A 285 -16.48 -3.70 -18.42
C SER A 285 -15.90 -3.97 -19.81
N GLU A 286 -16.34 -3.24 -20.84
CA GLU A 286 -15.89 -3.49 -22.21
C GLU A 286 -14.45 -3.06 -22.45
N LYS A 287 -14.07 -1.88 -21.98
CA LYS A 287 -12.72 -1.31 -22.17
C LYS A 287 -12.42 -0.20 -21.17
N ILE A 288 -11.13 0.08 -21.05
CA ILE A 288 -10.62 1.23 -20.30
C ILE A 288 -10.28 2.35 -21.29
N GLU A 289 -10.97 3.47 -21.17
CA GLU A 289 -10.69 4.69 -21.93
C GLU A 289 -9.69 5.59 -21.17
N ASN A 290 -9.02 6.48 -21.92
CA ASN A 290 -8.08 7.46 -21.35
C ASN A 290 -6.97 6.86 -20.47
N TRP A 291 -6.53 5.62 -20.77
CA TRP A 291 -5.54 4.90 -19.97
C TRP A 291 -4.27 5.71 -19.72
N THR A 292 -3.81 6.45 -20.73
CA THR A 292 -2.66 7.34 -20.62
C THR A 292 -2.78 8.32 -19.46
N PHE A 293 -3.97 8.91 -19.23
CA PHE A 293 -4.17 9.83 -18.11
C PHE A 293 -3.86 9.18 -16.76
N TYR A 294 -4.33 7.96 -16.52
CA TYR A 294 -4.17 7.26 -15.25
C TYR A 294 -2.70 6.88 -14.98
N ILE A 295 -1.97 6.50 -16.03
CA ILE A 295 -0.52 6.24 -15.93
C ILE A 295 0.24 7.53 -15.68
N VAL A 296 -0.03 8.60 -16.44
CA VAL A 296 0.61 9.92 -16.26
C VAL A 296 0.36 10.45 -14.85
N TYR A 297 -0.87 10.34 -14.35
CA TYR A 297 -1.20 10.71 -12.97
C TYR A 297 -0.35 9.92 -11.95
N ASN A 298 -0.20 8.61 -12.10
CA ASN A 298 0.57 7.79 -11.16
C ASN A 298 2.08 8.07 -11.25
N LEU A 299 2.61 8.34 -12.44
CA LEU A 299 4.00 8.79 -12.62
C LEU A 299 4.23 10.16 -11.94
N PHE A 300 3.32 11.11 -12.12
CA PHE A 300 3.35 12.40 -11.44
C PHE A 300 3.30 12.25 -9.91
N ARG A 301 2.38 11.44 -9.40
CA ARG A 301 2.29 11.12 -7.98
C ARG A 301 3.59 10.52 -7.45
N SER A 302 4.17 9.57 -8.17
CA SER A 302 5.43 8.92 -7.80
C SER A 302 6.60 9.90 -7.82
N ALA A 303 6.65 10.84 -8.78
CA ALA A 303 7.62 11.91 -8.83
C ALA A 303 7.50 12.84 -7.61
N ALA A 304 6.27 13.25 -7.25
CA ALA A 304 6.02 14.10 -6.08
C ALA A 304 6.40 13.41 -4.76
N ILE A 305 6.12 12.12 -4.62
CA ILE A 305 6.55 11.31 -3.47
C ILE A 305 8.08 11.23 -3.41
N ALA A 306 8.72 10.93 -4.54
CA ALA A 306 10.18 10.83 -4.63
C ALA A 306 10.86 12.15 -4.24
N GLN A 307 10.33 13.28 -4.69
CA GLN A 307 10.82 14.61 -4.31
C GLN A 307 10.71 14.84 -2.79
N GLY A 308 9.59 14.45 -2.18
CA GLY A 308 9.41 14.56 -0.73
C GLY A 308 10.39 13.69 0.07
N VAL A 309 10.70 12.47 -0.41
CA VAL A 309 11.72 11.60 0.20
C VAL A 309 13.10 12.24 0.07
N TYR A 310 13.45 12.75 -1.11
CA TYR A 310 14.72 13.42 -1.36
C TYR A 310 14.92 14.65 -0.47
N LYS A 311 13.88 15.49 -0.34
CA LYS A 311 13.92 16.66 0.54
C LYS A 311 14.20 16.28 2.01
N ARG A 312 13.53 15.25 2.52
CA ARG A 312 13.81 14.72 3.87
C ARG A 312 15.23 14.20 3.99
N GLY A 313 15.80 13.61 2.93
CA GLY A 313 17.21 13.20 2.89
C GLY A 313 18.14 14.38 3.07
N LEU A 314 17.91 15.47 2.33
CA LEU A 314 18.69 16.71 2.44
C LEU A 314 18.57 17.39 3.81
N ASP A 315 17.39 17.30 4.44
CA ASP A 315 17.13 17.89 5.76
C ASP A 315 17.67 17.02 6.93
N GLY A 316 18.29 15.85 6.63
CA GLY A 316 18.77 14.92 7.64
C GLY A 316 17.67 14.13 8.38
N ASN A 317 16.43 14.18 7.89
CA ASN A 317 15.24 13.56 8.50
C ASN A 317 14.80 12.28 7.80
N ALA A 318 15.62 11.72 6.92
CA ALA A 318 15.29 10.47 6.23
C ALA A 318 15.68 9.24 7.05
N SER A 319 14.87 8.19 6.95
CA SER A 319 15.11 6.90 7.60
C SER A 319 16.20 6.04 6.92
N SER A 320 16.69 6.45 5.73
CA SER A 320 17.67 5.70 4.93
C SER A 320 18.54 6.64 4.10
N GLU A 321 19.83 6.31 3.96
CA GLU A 321 20.77 6.97 3.06
C GLU A 321 20.33 6.90 1.58
N LEU A 322 19.55 5.90 1.22
CA LEU A 322 18.95 5.78 -0.12
C LEU A 322 18.05 6.95 -0.48
N ALA A 323 17.59 7.75 0.49
CA ALA A 323 16.77 8.94 0.22
C ALA A 323 17.41 9.91 -0.76
N MET A 324 18.75 9.98 -0.79
CA MET A 324 19.51 10.84 -1.71
C MET A 324 19.35 10.43 -3.19
N THR A 325 19.03 9.17 -3.47
CA THR A 325 18.81 8.69 -4.85
C THR A 325 17.43 9.06 -5.42
N PHE A 326 16.51 9.53 -4.57
CA PHE A 326 15.13 9.80 -4.97
C PHE A 326 14.98 11.09 -5.79
N GLY A 327 15.93 12.02 -5.75
CA GLY A 327 15.95 13.17 -6.64
C GLY A 327 15.99 12.78 -8.12
N GLU A 328 16.86 11.82 -8.48
CA GLU A 328 16.92 11.29 -9.84
C GLU A 328 15.67 10.48 -10.22
N LYS A 329 15.06 9.76 -9.26
CA LYS A 329 13.78 9.06 -9.50
C LYS A 329 12.66 10.05 -9.81
N CYS A 330 12.60 11.19 -9.11
CA CYS A 330 11.64 12.25 -9.39
C CYS A 330 11.74 12.71 -10.85
N LYS A 331 12.96 13.05 -11.31
CA LYS A 331 13.22 13.48 -12.71
C LYS A 331 12.78 12.41 -13.72
N LYS A 332 13.18 11.16 -13.51
CA LYS A 332 12.84 10.05 -14.40
C LYS A 332 11.33 9.84 -14.54
N TYR A 333 10.58 9.85 -13.43
CA TYR A 333 9.13 9.71 -13.47
C TYR A 333 8.45 10.88 -14.19
N ALA A 334 8.88 12.11 -13.91
CA ALA A 334 8.33 13.31 -14.55
C ALA A 334 8.63 13.33 -16.05
N GLU A 335 9.85 13.00 -16.48
CA GLU A 335 10.23 12.90 -17.89
C GLU A 335 9.44 11.82 -18.63
N LYS A 336 9.26 10.63 -18.01
CA LYS A 336 8.48 9.55 -18.57
C LYS A 336 7.03 9.97 -18.78
N ALA A 337 6.42 10.60 -17.79
CA ALA A 337 5.07 11.13 -17.87
C ALA A 337 4.93 12.18 -19.00
N CYS A 338 5.88 13.11 -19.10
CA CYS A 338 5.88 14.13 -20.13
C CYS A 338 6.05 13.61 -21.56
N LYS A 339 6.66 12.44 -21.76
CA LYS A 339 6.76 11.79 -23.07
C LYS A 339 5.45 11.18 -23.54
N MET A 340 4.47 11.04 -22.66
CA MET A 340 3.17 10.41 -22.93
C MET A 340 2.07 11.46 -23.24
N ILE A 341 2.37 12.76 -23.08
CA ILE A 341 1.43 13.88 -23.25
C ILE A 341 1.88 14.89 -24.31
#